data_1ec6caeaf8856c004dadcc621a4997a1
#
_entry.id   1ec6caeaf8856c004dadcc621a4997a1
#
_cell.length_a   1.000
_cell.length_b   1.000
_cell.length_c   1.000
_cell.angle_alpha   90.00
_cell.angle_beta   90.00
_cell.angle_gamma   90.00
#
_symmetry.space_group_name_H-M   'P 1'
#
loop_
_entity.id
_entity.type
_entity.pdbx_description
1 polymer ?
#
loop_
_entity_poly.entity_id
_entity_poly.type
_entity_poly.pdbx_seq_one_letter_code
_entity_poly.pdbx_strand_id
1 'polypeptide(L)'
;MLSRLLPPAGPARVLTGITLVHTLGQGLWMALNAIFATAVLGLSPGRFALGVGVAAGIALLVSTPAGHLADRIGPRSVQICSFIALGPLTAALLAVQGFTSYLLVVSAQAVAYSASRSARMAMVAGLVPPQDRVTVRAYLRATSNVSVSVGAALAGLLLAADSVWAYKAAVVFNASTYLATG
;
A
#
# COMPACT_ATOMS: atom_id res chain seq x y z
N MET A 1 -26.90 1.07 17.46
CA MET A 1 -26.34 -0.07 16.69
C MET A 1 -25.13 0.35 15.85
N LEU A 2 -25.14 1.52 15.20
CA LEU A 2 -24.01 2.06 14.39
C LEU A 2 -22.73 2.34 15.21
N SER A 3 -22.82 2.66 16.50
CA SER A 3 -21.65 2.91 17.35
C SER A 3 -20.74 1.68 17.56
N ARG A 4 -21.25 0.48 17.33
CA ARG A 4 -20.46 -0.77 17.36
C ARG A 4 -19.71 -1.05 16.07
N LEU A 5 -20.01 -0.33 14.98
CA LEU A 5 -19.35 -0.47 13.69
C LEU A 5 -18.13 0.45 13.55
N LEU A 6 -17.97 1.41 14.45
CA LEU A 6 -16.83 2.32 14.45
C LEU A 6 -15.78 1.85 15.47
N PRO A 7 -14.49 1.98 15.15
CA PRO A 7 -13.44 1.68 16.10
C PRO A 7 -13.54 2.61 17.32
N PRO A 8 -12.99 2.22 18.48
CA PRO A 8 -12.93 3.07 19.67
C PRO A 8 -12.36 4.45 19.30
N ALA A 9 -12.88 5.51 19.97
CA ALA A 9 -12.38 6.86 19.76
C ALA A 9 -10.88 6.95 20.13
N GLY A 10 -10.14 7.85 19.47
CA GLY A 10 -8.71 8.04 19.71
C GLY A 10 -7.81 7.43 18.63
N PRO A 11 -6.60 6.97 18.98
CA PRO A 11 -5.59 6.52 18.00
C PRO A 11 -6.08 5.43 17.03
N ALA A 12 -6.94 4.52 17.51
CA ALA A 12 -7.51 3.46 16.69
C ALA A 12 -8.35 4.00 15.51
N ARG A 13 -9.12 5.08 15.74
CA ARG A 13 -9.93 5.72 14.69
C ARG A 13 -9.06 6.39 13.62
N VAL A 14 -7.98 7.05 14.04
CA VAL A 14 -7.01 7.67 13.12
C VAL A 14 -6.34 6.60 12.27
N LEU A 15 -5.84 5.53 12.90
CA LEU A 15 -5.23 4.40 12.18
C LEU A 15 -6.20 3.75 11.19
N THR A 16 -7.48 3.66 11.54
CA THR A 16 -8.51 3.13 10.64
C THR A 16 -8.73 4.06 9.45
N GLY A 17 -8.80 5.37 9.66
CA GLY A 17 -8.94 6.36 8.58
C GLY A 17 -7.75 6.33 7.61
N ILE A 18 -6.53 6.34 8.12
CA ILE A 18 -5.30 6.18 7.33
C ILE A 18 -5.35 4.87 6.52
N THR A 19 -5.73 3.77 7.18
CA THR A 19 -5.83 2.47 6.51
C THR A 19 -6.87 2.51 5.38
N LEU A 20 -8.04 3.09 5.60
CA LEU A 20 -9.09 3.20 4.58
C LEU A 20 -8.58 3.93 3.33
N VAL A 21 -7.96 5.08 3.49
CA VAL A 21 -7.53 5.90 2.36
C VAL A 21 -6.45 5.21 1.54
N HIS A 22 -5.35 4.76 2.16
CA HIS A 22 -4.26 4.17 1.38
C HIS A 22 -4.59 2.79 0.82
N THR A 23 -5.42 1.98 1.51
CA THR A 23 -5.79 0.66 0.98
C THR A 23 -6.83 0.74 -0.13
N LEU A 24 -7.60 1.83 -0.24
CA LEU A 24 -8.46 2.09 -1.40
C LEU A 24 -7.60 2.24 -2.68
N GLY A 25 -6.58 3.10 -2.64
CA GLY A 25 -5.64 3.26 -3.75
C GLY A 25 -4.88 1.98 -4.07
N GLN A 26 -4.45 1.26 -3.02
CA GLN A 26 -3.79 -0.03 -3.18
C GLN A 26 -4.68 -1.08 -3.84
N GLY A 27 -5.97 -1.16 -3.47
CA GLY A 27 -6.91 -2.11 -4.08
C GLY A 27 -7.13 -1.84 -5.57
N LEU A 28 -7.30 -0.57 -5.94
CA LEU A 28 -7.39 -0.14 -7.32
C LEU A 28 -6.11 -0.51 -8.09
N TRP A 29 -4.94 -0.18 -7.53
CA TRP A 29 -3.66 -0.49 -8.16
C TRP A 29 -3.40 -2.00 -8.26
N MET A 30 -3.72 -2.77 -7.23
CA MET A 30 -3.51 -4.22 -7.21
C MET A 30 -4.26 -4.94 -8.35
N ALA A 31 -5.46 -4.48 -8.68
CA ALA A 31 -6.24 -5.01 -9.78
C ALA A 31 -5.69 -4.60 -11.17
N LEU A 32 -5.11 -3.40 -11.29
CA LEU A 32 -4.63 -2.86 -12.56
C LEU A 32 -3.14 -3.10 -12.84
N ASN A 33 -2.37 -3.47 -11.83
CA ASN A 33 -0.90 -3.54 -11.89
C ASN A 33 -0.40 -4.44 -13.03
N ALA A 34 -0.97 -5.64 -13.18
CA ALA A 34 -0.57 -6.58 -14.23
C ALA A 34 -0.86 -6.03 -15.64
N ILE A 35 -2.03 -5.41 -15.81
CA ILE A 35 -2.45 -4.83 -17.09
C ILE A 35 -1.60 -3.61 -17.42
N PHE A 36 -1.34 -2.74 -16.45
CA PHE A 36 -0.44 -1.61 -16.63
C PHE A 36 0.96 -2.07 -17.04
N ALA A 37 1.52 -3.08 -16.38
CA ALA A 37 2.84 -3.59 -16.69
C ALA A 37 2.92 -4.21 -18.10
N THR A 38 1.88 -4.90 -18.54
CA THR A 38 1.88 -5.58 -19.85
C THR A 38 1.40 -4.67 -20.98
N ALA A 39 0.30 -3.95 -20.81
CA ALA A 39 -0.29 -3.13 -21.87
C ALA A 39 0.36 -1.75 -21.99
N VAL A 40 0.80 -1.13 -20.87
CA VAL A 40 1.37 0.23 -20.90
C VAL A 40 2.92 0.20 -20.95
N LEU A 41 3.57 -0.64 -20.13
CA LEU A 41 5.02 -0.75 -20.10
C LEU A 41 5.57 -1.77 -21.11
N GLY A 42 4.73 -2.56 -21.78
CA GLY A 42 5.14 -3.56 -22.76
C GLY A 42 5.95 -4.73 -22.18
N LEU A 43 5.83 -4.99 -20.88
CA LEU A 43 6.53 -6.10 -20.25
C LEU A 43 5.84 -7.43 -20.57
N SER A 44 6.63 -8.47 -20.85
CA SER A 44 6.05 -9.81 -20.93
C SER A 44 5.51 -10.28 -19.58
N PRO A 45 4.46 -11.11 -19.53
CA PRO A 45 3.91 -11.64 -18.28
C PRO A 45 4.96 -12.30 -17.38
N GLY A 46 5.94 -12.99 -17.97
CA GLY A 46 7.04 -13.61 -17.23
C GLY A 46 7.97 -12.58 -16.56
N ARG A 47 8.30 -11.46 -17.24
CA ARG A 47 9.07 -10.37 -16.65
C ARG A 47 8.31 -9.66 -15.54
N PHE A 48 7.01 -9.43 -15.73
CA PHE A 48 6.15 -8.89 -14.68
C PHE A 48 6.18 -9.79 -13.44
N ALA A 49 5.90 -11.10 -13.62
CA ALA A 49 5.88 -12.06 -12.51
C ALA A 49 7.24 -12.15 -11.78
N LEU A 50 8.34 -12.13 -12.54
CA LEU A 50 9.70 -12.11 -11.98
C LEU A 50 9.95 -10.84 -11.15
N GLY A 51 9.54 -9.67 -11.64
CA GLY A 51 9.66 -8.42 -10.91
C GLY A 51 8.88 -8.42 -9.59
N VAL A 52 7.64 -8.89 -9.62
CA VAL A 52 6.80 -9.03 -8.40
C VAL A 52 7.40 -10.07 -7.45
N GLY A 53 7.89 -11.19 -7.95
CA GLY A 53 8.54 -12.23 -7.14
C GLY A 53 9.80 -11.74 -6.43
N VAL A 54 10.68 -11.02 -7.15
CA VAL A 54 11.88 -10.41 -6.56
C VAL A 54 11.49 -9.36 -5.51
N ALA A 55 10.52 -8.49 -5.80
CA ALA A 55 10.02 -7.50 -4.85
C ALA A 55 9.46 -8.15 -3.58
N ALA A 56 8.72 -9.25 -3.71
CA ALA A 56 8.20 -10.02 -2.57
C ALA A 56 9.34 -10.62 -1.74
N GLY A 57 10.37 -11.18 -2.37
CA GLY A 57 11.57 -11.68 -1.69
C GLY A 57 12.28 -10.57 -0.91
N ILE A 58 12.47 -9.40 -1.51
CA ILE A 58 13.05 -8.22 -0.85
C ILE A 58 12.19 -7.79 0.35
N ALA A 59 10.86 -7.73 0.20
CA ALA A 59 9.94 -7.38 1.29
C ALA A 59 10.09 -8.32 2.49
N LEU A 60 10.27 -9.62 2.26
CA LEU A 60 10.51 -10.60 3.32
C LEU A 60 11.84 -10.33 4.03
N LEU A 61 12.92 -10.15 3.29
CA LEU A 61 14.26 -9.89 3.85
C LEU A 61 14.30 -8.58 4.66
N VAL A 62 13.60 -7.55 4.20
CA VAL A 62 13.57 -6.23 4.85
C VAL A 62 12.60 -6.18 6.04
N SER A 63 11.66 -7.09 6.16
CA SER A 63 10.62 -7.04 7.20
C SER A 63 11.17 -6.97 8.63
N THR A 64 12.20 -7.77 8.95
CA THR A 64 12.84 -7.79 10.27
C THR A 64 13.67 -6.53 10.54
N PRO A 65 14.62 -6.10 9.67
CA PRO A 65 15.36 -4.85 9.90
C PRO A 65 14.43 -3.61 9.92
N ALA A 66 13.34 -3.61 9.14
CA ALA A 66 12.35 -2.53 9.19
C ALA A 66 11.63 -2.48 10.55
N GLY A 67 11.35 -3.63 11.18
CA GLY A 67 10.84 -3.70 12.54
C GLY A 67 11.81 -3.07 13.54
N HIS A 68 13.07 -3.46 13.51
CA HIS A 68 14.11 -2.87 14.37
C HIS A 68 14.29 -1.36 14.16
N LEU A 69 14.17 -0.91 12.91
CA LEU A 69 14.22 0.54 12.63
C LEU A 69 13.03 1.26 13.27
N ALA A 70 11.82 0.69 13.17
CA ALA A 70 10.62 1.25 13.80
C ALA A 70 10.74 1.31 15.33
N ASP A 71 11.40 0.34 15.95
CA ASP A 71 11.66 0.34 17.40
C ASP A 71 12.66 1.43 17.80
N ARG A 72 13.65 1.76 16.96
CA ARG A 72 14.70 2.73 17.24
C ARG A 72 14.30 4.19 17.03
N ILE A 73 13.70 4.50 15.89
CA ILE A 73 13.36 5.90 15.50
C ILE A 73 11.90 6.25 15.69
N GLY A 74 11.12 5.30 16.19
CA GLY A 74 9.70 5.43 16.44
C GLY A 74 8.83 5.02 15.24
N PRO A 75 7.77 4.25 15.48
CA PRO A 75 6.94 3.67 14.42
C PRO A 75 6.20 4.73 13.61
N ARG A 76 5.82 5.85 14.23
CA ARG A 76 5.15 6.96 13.54
C ARG A 76 6.06 7.58 12.47
N SER A 77 7.33 7.83 12.80
CA SER A 77 8.31 8.41 11.87
C SER A 77 8.55 7.47 10.69
N VAL A 78 8.73 6.16 10.96
CA VAL A 78 8.90 5.15 9.90
C VAL A 78 7.67 5.09 9.00
N GLN A 79 6.46 5.14 9.56
CA GLN A 79 5.22 5.13 8.77
C GLN A 79 5.14 6.34 7.83
N ILE A 80 5.39 7.54 8.35
CA ILE A 80 5.35 8.80 7.59
C ILE A 80 6.40 8.78 6.47
N CYS A 81 7.67 8.48 6.80
CA CYS A 81 8.74 8.40 5.81
C CYS A 81 8.44 7.36 4.72
N SER A 82 7.89 6.21 5.11
CA SER A 82 7.51 5.17 4.16
C SER A 82 6.43 5.64 3.19
N PHE A 83 5.41 6.36 3.66
CA PHE A 83 4.33 6.86 2.80
C PHE A 83 4.79 8.01 1.91
N ILE A 84 5.62 8.92 2.44
CA ILE A 84 6.26 9.98 1.63
C ILE A 84 7.14 9.37 0.53
N ALA A 85 7.82 8.25 0.80
CA ALA A 85 8.59 7.54 -0.21
C ALA A 85 7.71 6.78 -1.21
N LEU A 86 6.63 6.12 -0.76
CA LEU A 86 5.73 5.35 -1.62
C LEU A 86 5.01 6.20 -2.65
N GLY A 87 4.64 7.44 -2.32
CA GLY A 87 3.98 8.35 -3.25
C GLY A 87 4.79 8.55 -4.53
N PRO A 88 6.00 9.16 -4.46
CA PRO A 88 6.83 9.39 -5.65
C PRO A 88 7.33 8.09 -6.29
N LEU A 89 7.61 7.02 -5.52
CA LEU A 89 7.95 5.72 -6.09
C LEU A 89 6.80 5.13 -6.91
N THR A 90 5.55 5.34 -6.49
CA THR A 90 4.39 4.92 -7.27
C THR A 90 4.24 5.78 -8.52
N ALA A 91 4.40 7.09 -8.42
CA ALA A 91 4.38 7.98 -9.58
C ALA A 91 5.52 7.68 -10.56
N ALA A 92 6.69 7.24 -10.08
CA ALA A 92 7.83 6.86 -10.92
C ALA A 92 7.51 5.72 -11.90
N LEU A 93 6.49 4.89 -11.64
CA LEU A 93 6.02 3.88 -12.59
C LEU A 93 5.58 4.49 -13.93
N LEU A 94 5.16 5.75 -13.96
CA LEU A 94 4.77 6.46 -15.20
C LEU A 94 5.98 6.78 -16.09
N ALA A 95 7.18 6.84 -15.53
CA ALA A 95 8.43 7.12 -16.22
C ALA A 95 9.28 5.87 -16.48
N VAL A 96 8.79 4.69 -16.08
CA VAL A 96 9.50 3.41 -16.28
C VAL A 96 9.62 3.08 -17.76
N GLN A 97 10.86 2.75 -18.17
CA GLN A 97 11.17 2.28 -19.52
C GLN A 97 11.92 0.94 -19.43
N GLY A 98 11.21 -0.15 -19.69
CA GLY A 98 11.77 -1.49 -19.70
C GLY A 98 11.86 -2.16 -18.33
N PHE A 99 12.36 -3.40 -18.34
CA PHE A 99 12.30 -4.29 -17.17
C PHE A 99 13.19 -3.84 -16.00
N THR A 100 14.40 -3.35 -16.28
CA THR A 100 15.34 -2.98 -15.21
C THR A 100 14.82 -1.83 -14.35
N SER A 101 14.32 -0.76 -15.00
CA SER A 101 13.72 0.38 -14.27
C SER A 101 12.44 -0.03 -13.52
N TYR A 102 11.63 -0.89 -14.12
CA TYR A 102 10.48 -1.49 -13.43
C TYR A 102 10.92 -2.24 -12.16
N LEU A 103 11.89 -3.15 -12.28
CA LEU A 103 12.41 -3.94 -11.18
C LEU A 103 12.94 -3.06 -10.03
N LEU A 104 13.69 -2.02 -10.36
CA LEU A 104 14.20 -1.08 -9.35
C LEU A 104 13.07 -0.38 -8.59
N VAL A 105 12.07 0.14 -9.31
CA VAL A 105 10.95 0.86 -8.71
C VAL A 105 10.11 -0.06 -7.82
N VAL A 106 9.72 -1.25 -8.31
CA VAL A 106 8.90 -2.17 -7.50
C VAL A 106 9.67 -2.74 -6.32
N SER A 107 10.99 -2.91 -6.43
CA SER A 107 11.84 -3.32 -5.30
C SER A 107 11.92 -2.23 -4.24
N ALA A 108 12.11 -0.97 -4.63
CA ALA A 108 12.10 0.16 -3.70
C ALA A 108 10.72 0.34 -3.03
N GLN A 109 9.63 0.18 -3.78
CA GLN A 109 8.28 0.16 -3.22
C GLN A 109 8.11 -0.97 -2.19
N ALA A 110 8.63 -2.17 -2.46
CA ALA A 110 8.55 -3.32 -1.57
C ALA A 110 9.26 -3.04 -0.23
N VAL A 111 10.42 -2.38 -0.26
CA VAL A 111 11.15 -1.93 0.95
C VAL A 111 10.29 -0.96 1.76
N ALA A 112 9.82 0.13 1.13
CA ALA A 112 9.04 1.15 1.80
C ALA A 112 7.71 0.60 2.34
N TYR A 113 7.05 -0.28 1.58
CA TYR A 113 5.80 -0.90 2.00
C TYR A 113 6.00 -1.87 3.17
N SER A 114 7.09 -2.66 3.17
CA SER A 114 7.45 -3.55 4.28
C SER A 114 7.72 -2.74 5.56
N ALA A 115 8.45 -1.63 5.45
CA ALA A 115 8.71 -0.72 6.57
C ALA A 115 7.41 -0.11 7.13
N SER A 116 6.53 0.39 6.27
CA SER A 116 5.21 0.91 6.66
C SER A 116 4.37 -0.15 7.39
N ARG A 117 4.37 -1.39 6.91
CA ARG A 117 3.63 -2.49 7.52
C ARG A 117 4.16 -2.82 8.92
N SER A 118 5.49 -2.91 9.10
CA SER A 118 6.13 -3.15 10.39
C SER A 118 5.84 -2.01 11.37
N ALA A 119 5.97 -0.77 10.93
CA ALA A 119 5.68 0.42 11.73
C ALA A 119 4.22 0.44 12.22
N ARG A 120 3.26 0.11 11.35
CA ARG A 120 1.84 0.04 11.73
C ARG A 120 1.58 -1.01 12.80
N MET A 121 2.22 -2.18 12.70
CA MET A 121 2.08 -3.22 13.72
C MET A 121 2.66 -2.79 15.06
N ALA A 122 3.80 -2.07 15.05
CA ALA A 122 4.41 -1.49 16.24
C ALA A 122 3.53 -0.39 16.86
N MET A 123 2.91 0.48 16.04
CA MET A 123 1.94 1.49 16.52
C MET A 123 0.75 0.86 17.23
N VAL A 124 0.17 -0.20 16.69
CA VAL A 124 -0.94 -0.91 17.35
C VAL A 124 -0.48 -1.50 18.69
N ALA A 125 0.75 -2.04 18.73
CA ALA A 125 1.29 -2.59 19.97
C ALA A 125 1.59 -1.53 21.04
N GLY A 126 2.00 -0.32 20.63
CA GLY A 126 2.35 0.76 21.54
C GLY A 126 1.20 1.67 21.96
N LEU A 127 0.24 1.93 21.05
CA LEU A 127 -0.82 2.91 21.29
C LEU A 127 -2.14 2.29 21.77
N VAL A 128 -2.32 0.97 21.61
CA VAL A 128 -3.57 0.29 21.95
C VAL A 128 -3.37 -0.57 23.19
N PRO A 129 -4.25 -0.44 24.20
CA PRO A 129 -4.23 -1.29 25.39
C PRO A 129 -4.25 -2.79 25.00
N PRO A 130 -3.54 -3.66 25.74
CA PRO A 130 -3.41 -5.08 25.39
C PRO A 130 -4.75 -5.79 25.13
N GLN A 131 -5.78 -5.49 25.94
CA GLN A 131 -7.13 -6.07 25.84
C GLN A 131 -7.83 -5.69 24.54
N ASP A 132 -7.53 -4.54 23.95
CA ASP A 132 -8.22 -4.00 22.77
C ASP A 132 -7.48 -4.32 21.45
N ARG A 133 -6.22 -4.80 21.53
CA ARG A 133 -5.37 -5.02 20.34
C ARG A 133 -5.98 -5.97 19.33
N VAL A 134 -6.63 -7.03 19.79
CA VAL A 134 -7.28 -8.01 18.90
C VAL A 134 -8.43 -7.34 18.15
N THR A 135 -9.26 -6.59 18.87
CA THR A 135 -10.40 -5.86 18.31
C THR A 135 -9.96 -4.81 17.31
N VAL A 136 -8.94 -3.99 17.65
CA VAL A 136 -8.41 -2.97 16.74
C VAL A 136 -7.80 -3.60 15.48
N ARG A 137 -7.04 -4.69 15.61
CA ARG A 137 -6.51 -5.42 14.44
C ARG A 137 -7.63 -5.98 13.55
N ALA A 138 -8.72 -6.47 14.15
CA ALA A 138 -9.87 -6.94 13.39
C ALA A 138 -10.54 -5.79 12.62
N TYR A 139 -10.70 -4.61 13.24
CA TYR A 139 -11.20 -3.41 12.55
C TYR A 139 -10.29 -2.97 11.41
N LEU A 140 -8.99 -2.89 11.63
CA LEU A 140 -8.03 -2.51 10.59
C LEU A 140 -8.07 -3.50 9.41
N ARG A 141 -8.19 -4.79 9.70
CA ARG A 141 -8.30 -5.82 8.66
C ARG A 141 -9.63 -5.73 7.89
N ALA A 142 -10.74 -5.55 8.59
CA ALA A 142 -12.05 -5.38 7.97
C ALA A 142 -12.07 -4.13 7.08
N THR A 143 -11.57 -3.00 7.58
CA THR A 143 -11.43 -1.75 6.81
C THR A 143 -10.56 -1.96 5.57
N SER A 144 -9.39 -2.61 5.71
CA SER A 144 -8.55 -2.93 4.57
C SER A 144 -9.28 -3.76 3.52
N ASN A 145 -9.98 -4.81 3.94
CA ASN A 145 -10.68 -5.69 3.00
C ASN A 145 -11.79 -4.94 2.25
N VAL A 146 -12.59 -4.13 2.95
CA VAL A 146 -13.65 -3.30 2.33
C VAL A 146 -13.02 -2.30 1.36
N SER A 147 -11.99 -1.57 1.78
CA SER A 147 -11.34 -0.56 0.95
C SER A 147 -10.69 -1.17 -0.30
N VAL A 148 -9.98 -2.30 -0.14
CA VAL A 148 -9.40 -3.03 -1.28
C VAL A 148 -10.49 -3.51 -2.25
N SER A 149 -11.60 -4.04 -1.74
CA SER A 149 -12.72 -4.48 -2.58
C SER A 149 -13.35 -3.33 -3.34
N VAL A 150 -13.56 -2.18 -2.70
CA VAL A 150 -14.07 -0.96 -3.37
C VAL A 150 -13.06 -0.46 -4.40
N GLY A 151 -11.77 -0.42 -4.06
CA GLY A 151 -10.71 -0.04 -4.99
C GLY A 151 -10.65 -0.97 -6.21
N ALA A 152 -10.76 -2.27 -6.01
CA ALA A 152 -10.81 -3.25 -7.10
C ALA A 152 -12.06 -3.11 -7.97
N ALA A 153 -13.21 -2.78 -7.38
CA ALA A 153 -14.43 -2.48 -8.14
C ALA A 153 -14.27 -1.23 -9.01
N LEU A 154 -13.65 -0.18 -8.49
CA LEU A 154 -13.29 1.02 -9.26
C LEU A 154 -12.31 0.69 -10.40
N ALA A 155 -11.37 -0.23 -10.17
CA ALA A 155 -10.48 -0.72 -11.22
C ALA A 155 -11.26 -1.37 -12.37
N GLY A 156 -12.33 -2.13 -12.07
CA GLY A 156 -13.20 -2.71 -13.08
C GLY A 156 -13.85 -1.66 -14.00
N LEU A 157 -14.27 -0.51 -13.43
CA LEU A 157 -14.79 0.62 -14.21
C LEU A 157 -13.71 1.25 -15.10
N LEU A 158 -12.48 1.38 -14.61
CA LEU A 158 -11.37 1.90 -15.41
C LEU A 158 -10.96 0.93 -16.52
N LEU A 159 -11.05 -0.38 -16.26
CA LEU A 159 -10.82 -1.41 -17.28
C LEU A 159 -11.89 -1.36 -18.40
N ALA A 160 -13.13 -1.11 -18.05
CA ALA A 160 -14.20 -0.94 -19.03
C ALA A 160 -14.00 0.27 -19.96
N ALA A 161 -13.25 1.28 -19.50
CA ALA A 161 -12.87 2.44 -20.32
C ALA A 161 -11.71 2.14 -21.29
N ASP A 162 -10.98 1.03 -21.09
CA ASP A 162 -9.85 0.51 -21.89
C ASP A 162 -8.92 1.62 -22.46
N SER A 163 -8.49 2.50 -21.57
CA SER A 163 -7.74 3.68 -21.93
C SER A 163 -6.42 3.75 -21.15
N VAL A 164 -5.31 4.01 -21.88
CA VAL A 164 -3.99 4.24 -21.26
C VAL A 164 -4.05 5.37 -20.22
N TRP A 165 -4.87 6.40 -20.45
CA TRP A 165 -5.08 7.49 -19.51
C TRP A 165 -5.75 7.02 -18.21
N ALA A 166 -6.71 6.08 -18.28
CA ALA A 166 -7.35 5.50 -17.11
C ALA A 166 -6.33 4.74 -16.25
N TYR A 167 -5.43 3.99 -16.86
CA TYR A 167 -4.38 3.28 -16.14
C TYR A 167 -3.36 4.23 -15.50
N LYS A 168 -2.95 5.29 -16.20
CA LYS A 168 -2.08 6.33 -15.64
C LYS A 168 -2.76 7.08 -14.48
N ALA A 169 -4.04 7.40 -14.62
CA ALA A 169 -4.83 8.04 -13.56
C ALA A 169 -4.90 7.15 -12.30
N ALA A 170 -5.01 5.84 -12.45
CA ALA A 170 -4.97 4.90 -11.32
C ALA A 170 -3.63 4.94 -10.57
N VAL A 171 -2.51 5.04 -11.29
CA VAL A 171 -1.17 5.22 -10.68
C VAL A 171 -1.10 6.52 -9.88
N VAL A 172 -1.55 7.63 -10.47
CA VAL A 172 -1.57 8.95 -9.81
C VAL A 172 -2.48 8.93 -8.59
N PHE A 173 -3.67 8.34 -8.71
CA PHE A 173 -4.60 8.20 -7.58
C PHE A 173 -3.96 7.39 -6.44
N ASN A 174 -3.36 6.25 -6.73
CA ASN A 174 -2.69 5.45 -5.71
C ASN A 174 -1.52 6.21 -5.06
N ALA A 175 -0.70 6.92 -5.85
CA ALA A 175 0.38 7.77 -5.34
C ALA A 175 -0.16 8.85 -4.39
N SER A 176 -1.26 9.52 -4.77
CA SER A 176 -1.88 10.57 -3.96
C SER A 176 -2.44 10.06 -2.63
N THR A 177 -2.97 8.82 -2.59
CA THR A 177 -3.45 8.24 -1.34
C THR A 177 -2.33 8.00 -0.32
N TYR A 178 -1.12 7.68 -0.76
CA TYR A 178 0.04 7.60 0.13
C TYR A 178 0.43 8.97 0.67
N LEU A 179 0.50 9.99 -0.18
CA LEU A 179 0.86 11.35 0.23
C LEU A 179 -0.19 11.98 1.15
N ALA A 180 -1.47 11.67 0.93
CA ALA A 180 -2.57 12.16 1.79
C ALA A 180 -2.56 11.53 3.20
N THR A 181 -1.86 10.41 3.39
CA THR A 181 -1.82 9.65 4.65
C THR A 181 -0.46 9.66 5.35
N GLY A 182 0.58 10.21 4.69
CA GLY A 182 1.92 10.45 5.26
C GLY A 182 1.99 11.78 5.97
#